data_6adfcff2b6e9811188b67d3c6fb2ff06
#
_entry.id   6adfcff2b6e9811188b67d3c6fb2ff06
#
_cell.length_a   1.000
_cell.length_b   1.000
_cell.length_c   1.000
_cell.angle_alpha   90.00
_cell.angle_beta   90.00
_cell.angle_gamma   90.00
#
_symmetry.space_group_name_H-M   'P 1'
#
loop_
_entity.id
_entity.type
_entity.pdbx_description
1 polymer ?
#
loop_
_entity_poly.entity_id
_entity_poly.type
_entity_poly.pdbx_seq_one_letter_code
_entity_poly.pdbx_strand_id
1 'polypeptide(L)'
;IEEGLAAGVVRMTTHIDYLDYTALHGILAEVDAIYWAIGTSAANVDRAEYTVIHVDFPKALVREWLDVRGDDADLSFHYVSGGGASAESWMHWAREKARAEKELSELARGTGLRVISYRPAPVIPSDERAGIGHSVLRLLFMPIKLAIESPSIGQAMLEVTARGQEFHNGAVLENRDMLMYSNAYRAATNR
;
A
#
# COMPACT_ATOMS: atom_id res chain seq x y z
N ILE A 1 0.11 -18.52 1.12
CA ILE A 1 -0.81 -18.20 2.24
C ILE A 1 -1.21 -19.48 2.99
N GLU A 2 -1.66 -20.54 2.30
CA GLU A 2 -2.09 -21.81 2.93
C GLU A 2 -1.00 -22.43 3.79
N GLU A 3 0.25 -22.50 3.31
CA GLU A 3 1.38 -23.00 4.09
C GLU A 3 1.65 -22.15 5.34
N GLY A 4 1.57 -20.82 5.23
CA GLY A 4 1.75 -19.91 6.35
C GLY A 4 0.64 -20.02 7.41
N LEU A 5 -0.62 -20.25 6.99
CA LEU A 5 -1.73 -20.53 7.89
C LEU A 5 -1.53 -21.87 8.62
N ALA A 6 -1.13 -22.92 7.91
CA ALA A 6 -0.87 -24.23 8.49
C ALA A 6 0.31 -24.22 9.47
N ALA A 7 1.33 -23.42 9.23
CA ALA A 7 2.48 -23.24 10.11
C ALA A 7 2.25 -22.27 11.28
N GLY A 8 1.06 -21.63 11.36
CA GLY A 8 0.74 -20.62 12.38
C GLY A 8 1.51 -19.28 12.22
N VAL A 9 2.20 -19.08 11.09
CA VAL A 9 2.94 -17.85 10.78
C VAL A 9 2.00 -16.77 10.22
N VAL A 10 0.88 -17.18 9.61
CA VAL A 10 -0.16 -16.29 9.09
C VAL A 10 -1.45 -16.53 9.87
N ARG A 11 -2.07 -15.44 10.32
CA ARG A 11 -3.43 -15.43 10.85
C ARG A 11 -4.35 -14.70 9.89
N MET A 12 -5.55 -15.20 9.66
CA MET A 12 -6.55 -14.56 8.81
C MET A 12 -7.73 -14.09 9.67
N THR A 13 -8.12 -12.84 9.50
CA THR A 13 -9.25 -12.23 10.18
C THR A 13 -10.14 -11.54 9.14
N THR A 14 -11.45 -11.70 9.26
CA THR A 14 -12.42 -10.99 8.42
C THR A 14 -12.89 -9.74 9.15
N HIS A 15 -12.87 -8.61 8.45
CA HIS A 15 -13.36 -7.33 8.93
C HIS A 15 -14.16 -6.66 7.80
N ILE A 16 -15.31 -6.08 8.13
CA ILE A 16 -16.28 -5.57 7.13
C ILE A 16 -16.58 -4.08 7.28
N ASP A 17 -16.39 -3.50 8.46
CA ASP A 17 -16.61 -2.07 8.70
C ASP A 17 -15.28 -1.33 8.70
N TYR A 18 -14.89 -0.80 7.52
CA TYR A 18 -13.63 -0.09 7.35
C TYR A 18 -13.62 1.35 7.92
N LEU A 19 -14.66 1.75 8.64
CA LEU A 19 -14.70 3.01 9.39
C LEU A 19 -14.63 2.81 10.90
N ASP A 20 -14.79 1.57 11.38
CA ASP A 20 -14.68 1.19 12.79
C ASP A 20 -13.72 -0.02 12.95
N TYR A 21 -12.58 0.20 13.56
CA TYR A 21 -11.54 -0.82 13.79
C TYR A 21 -11.43 -1.28 15.25
N THR A 22 -12.36 -0.91 16.12
CA THR A 22 -12.36 -1.29 17.56
C THR A 22 -12.24 -2.79 17.77
N ALA A 23 -12.90 -3.59 16.93
CA ALA A 23 -12.80 -5.05 16.97
C ALA A 23 -11.39 -5.60 16.66
N LEU A 24 -10.50 -4.79 16.09
CA LEU A 24 -9.13 -5.16 15.72
C LEU A 24 -8.07 -4.63 16.70
N HIS A 25 -8.43 -3.96 17.81
CA HIS A 25 -7.49 -3.39 18.79
C HIS A 25 -6.42 -4.38 19.23
N GLY A 26 -6.80 -5.63 19.52
CA GLY A 26 -5.84 -6.67 19.92
C GLY A 26 -4.80 -6.97 18.84
N ILE A 27 -5.19 -6.91 17.55
CA ILE A 27 -4.27 -7.10 16.42
C ILE A 27 -3.43 -5.83 16.24
N LEU A 28 -4.05 -4.66 16.27
CA LEU A 28 -3.37 -3.38 16.09
C LEU A 28 -2.30 -3.12 17.17
N ALA A 29 -2.51 -3.63 18.38
CA ALA A 29 -1.54 -3.55 19.47
C ALA A 29 -0.26 -4.37 19.22
N GLU A 30 -0.31 -5.39 18.38
CA GLU A 30 0.78 -6.34 18.15
C GLU A 30 1.58 -6.06 16.87
N VAL A 31 1.08 -5.23 15.94
CA VAL A 31 1.72 -5.03 14.62
C VAL A 31 2.49 -3.71 14.55
N ASP A 32 3.65 -3.72 13.91
CA ASP A 32 4.54 -2.57 13.72
C ASP A 32 4.53 -2.05 12.27
N ALA A 33 3.97 -2.83 11.34
CA ALA A 33 3.82 -2.43 9.95
C ALA A 33 2.46 -2.83 9.39
N ILE A 34 1.81 -1.93 8.65
CA ILE A 34 0.55 -2.19 7.95
C ILE A 34 0.73 -1.92 6.45
N TYR A 35 0.34 -2.89 5.62
CA TYR A 35 0.35 -2.80 4.16
C TYR A 35 -1.07 -2.61 3.64
N TRP A 36 -1.43 -1.38 3.30
CA TRP A 36 -2.75 -1.03 2.83
C TRP A 36 -2.84 -1.14 1.31
N ALA A 37 -3.40 -2.25 0.85
CA ALA A 37 -3.63 -2.54 -0.57
C ALA A 37 -5.11 -2.61 -0.94
N ILE A 38 -6.00 -2.12 -0.06
CA ILE A 38 -7.44 -2.05 -0.32
C ILE A 38 -7.73 -0.89 -1.27
N GLY A 39 -8.56 -1.18 -2.27
CA GLY A 39 -8.96 -0.17 -3.23
C GLY A 39 -9.86 -0.72 -4.32
N THR A 40 -10.40 0.18 -5.12
CA THR A 40 -11.23 -0.12 -6.28
C THR A 40 -10.87 0.77 -7.46
N SER A 41 -11.29 0.36 -8.67
CA SER A 41 -11.16 1.21 -9.85
C SER A 41 -12.22 2.33 -9.80
N ALA A 42 -11.83 3.54 -10.21
CA ALA A 42 -12.75 4.66 -10.37
C ALA A 42 -13.86 4.42 -11.41
N ALA A 43 -13.74 3.37 -12.22
CA ALA A 43 -14.78 2.94 -13.15
C ALA A 43 -15.88 2.09 -12.48
N ASN A 44 -15.64 1.56 -11.29
CA ASN A 44 -16.54 0.61 -10.62
C ASN A 44 -17.45 1.27 -9.57
N VAL A 45 -17.15 2.48 -9.15
CA VAL A 45 -17.84 3.19 -8.06
C VAL A 45 -18.02 4.66 -8.41
N ASP A 46 -18.94 5.32 -7.74
CA ASP A 46 -19.10 6.77 -7.87
C ASP A 46 -17.96 7.54 -7.15
N ARG A 47 -17.96 8.88 -7.31
CA ARG A 47 -16.89 9.72 -6.76
C ARG A 47 -16.89 9.76 -5.23
N ALA A 48 -18.07 9.74 -4.60
CA ALA A 48 -18.17 9.79 -3.14
C ALA A 48 -17.68 8.48 -2.54
N GLU A 49 -18.12 7.36 -3.08
CA GLU A 49 -17.68 6.03 -2.67
C GLU A 49 -16.18 5.84 -2.91
N TYR A 50 -15.64 6.35 -4.04
CA TYR A 50 -14.20 6.32 -4.31
C TYR A 50 -13.41 7.06 -3.21
N THR A 51 -13.88 8.24 -2.80
CA THR A 51 -13.26 9.02 -1.73
C THR A 51 -13.27 8.25 -0.41
N VAL A 52 -14.41 7.67 -0.02
CA VAL A 52 -14.53 6.88 1.21
C VAL A 52 -13.52 5.73 1.22
N ILE A 53 -13.46 4.94 0.15
CA ILE A 53 -12.58 3.76 0.07
C ILE A 53 -11.10 4.16 0.10
N HIS A 54 -10.72 5.20 -0.64
CA HIS A 54 -9.30 5.53 -0.83
C HIS A 54 -8.74 6.55 0.15
N VAL A 55 -9.61 7.32 0.82
CA VAL A 55 -9.20 8.36 1.76
C VAL A 55 -9.67 8.04 3.18
N ASP A 56 -10.98 7.81 3.38
CA ASP A 56 -11.53 7.74 4.72
C ASP A 56 -11.20 6.42 5.42
N PHE A 57 -11.27 5.28 4.72
CA PHE A 57 -10.93 3.97 5.28
C PHE A 57 -9.50 3.90 5.81
N PRO A 58 -8.44 4.22 5.03
CA PRO A 58 -7.08 4.15 5.56
C PRO A 58 -6.83 5.18 6.68
N LYS A 59 -7.51 6.34 6.64
CA LYS A 59 -7.42 7.33 7.72
C LYS A 59 -8.05 6.84 9.01
N ALA A 60 -9.20 6.17 8.93
CA ALA A 60 -9.86 5.58 10.10
C ALA A 60 -8.92 4.56 10.76
N LEU A 61 -8.31 3.66 9.95
CA LEU A 61 -7.35 2.69 10.46
C LEU A 61 -6.14 3.34 11.12
N VAL A 62 -5.53 4.33 10.48
CA VAL A 62 -4.33 5.00 11.01
C VAL A 62 -4.62 5.70 12.34
N ARG A 63 -5.77 6.39 12.47
CA ARG A 63 -6.18 7.00 13.74
C ARG A 63 -6.30 5.96 14.83
N GLU A 64 -7.08 4.91 14.58
CA GLU A 64 -7.30 3.85 15.55
C GLU A 64 -5.99 3.16 15.95
N TRP A 65 -5.09 2.96 14.99
CA TRP A 65 -3.78 2.37 15.26
C TRP A 65 -2.90 3.26 16.14
N LEU A 66 -2.88 4.56 15.92
CA LEU A 66 -2.18 5.52 16.77
C LEU A 66 -2.81 5.57 18.18
N ASP A 67 -4.13 5.56 18.28
CA ASP A 67 -4.82 5.53 19.57
C ASP A 67 -4.47 4.27 20.40
N VAL A 68 -4.30 3.12 19.73
CA VAL A 68 -3.91 1.85 20.38
C VAL A 68 -2.43 1.81 20.74
N ARG A 69 -1.53 2.30 19.85
CA ARG A 69 -0.08 2.15 19.98
C ARG A 69 0.60 3.32 20.71
N GLY A 70 -0.02 4.48 20.68
CA GLY A 70 0.57 5.73 21.15
C GLY A 70 1.54 6.37 20.16
N ASP A 71 1.81 7.65 20.36
CA ASP A 71 2.55 8.49 19.42
C ASP A 71 4.05 8.17 19.32
N ASP A 72 4.63 7.56 20.35
CA ASP A 72 6.09 7.24 20.40
C ASP A 72 6.45 5.89 19.77
N ALA A 73 5.47 5.09 19.33
CA ALA A 73 5.72 3.79 18.74
C ALA A 73 6.37 3.91 17.35
N ASP A 74 7.43 3.13 17.09
CA ASP A 74 8.10 3.07 15.79
C ASP A 74 7.26 2.23 14.81
N LEU A 75 6.44 2.88 14.00
CA LEU A 75 5.44 2.27 13.14
C LEU A 75 5.65 2.65 11.67
N SER A 76 5.18 1.80 10.75
CA SER A 76 5.18 2.10 9.32
C SER A 76 3.87 1.73 8.64
N PHE A 77 3.27 2.69 7.94
CA PHE A 77 2.06 2.50 7.14
C PHE A 77 2.38 2.61 5.65
N HIS A 78 2.21 1.52 4.93
CA HIS A 78 2.53 1.41 3.52
C HIS A 78 1.25 1.52 2.68
N TYR A 79 1.05 2.66 2.03
CA TYR A 79 -0.15 2.98 1.26
C TYR A 79 0.04 2.76 -0.24
N VAL A 80 -0.76 1.88 -0.85
CA VAL A 80 -0.79 1.74 -2.31
C VAL A 80 -1.62 2.85 -2.92
N SER A 81 -0.91 3.84 -3.47
CA SER A 81 -1.47 4.98 -4.19
C SER A 81 -1.66 4.63 -5.68
N GLY A 82 -1.19 5.49 -6.59
CA GLY A 82 -1.26 5.26 -8.03
C GLY A 82 -0.33 6.18 -8.80
N GLY A 83 0.29 5.67 -9.82
CA GLY A 83 1.11 6.47 -10.73
C GLY A 83 0.31 7.62 -11.35
N GLY A 84 0.81 8.84 -11.20
CA GLY A 84 0.11 10.05 -11.65
C GLY A 84 -0.83 10.67 -10.60
N ALA A 85 -0.78 10.22 -9.33
CA ALA A 85 -1.46 10.92 -8.22
C ALA A 85 -0.93 12.36 -8.12
N SER A 86 -1.84 13.33 -8.19
CA SER A 86 -1.52 14.77 -8.15
C SER A 86 -2.75 15.57 -7.73
N ALA A 87 -2.53 16.56 -6.85
CA ALA A 87 -3.58 17.46 -6.39
C ALA A 87 -4.14 18.34 -7.54
N GLU A 88 -3.33 18.63 -8.54
CA GLU A 88 -3.66 19.46 -9.71
C GLU A 88 -4.29 18.65 -10.86
N SER A 89 -4.41 17.32 -10.72
CA SER A 89 -4.95 16.47 -11.78
C SER A 89 -6.41 16.83 -12.08
N TRP A 90 -6.79 16.83 -13.35
CA TRP A 90 -8.19 16.90 -13.76
C TRP A 90 -8.97 15.62 -13.42
N MET A 91 -8.28 14.50 -13.26
CA MET A 91 -8.85 13.20 -12.91
C MET A 91 -9.16 13.13 -11.40
N HIS A 92 -10.41 12.81 -11.06
CA HIS A 92 -10.84 12.71 -9.67
C HIS A 92 -9.99 11.70 -8.86
N TRP A 93 -9.80 10.50 -9.40
CA TRP A 93 -9.03 9.45 -8.73
C TRP A 93 -7.61 9.88 -8.35
N ALA A 94 -6.96 10.64 -9.24
CA ALA A 94 -5.58 11.08 -9.01
C ALA A 94 -5.50 12.15 -7.91
N ARG A 95 -6.51 13.02 -7.83
CA ARG A 95 -6.62 13.99 -6.73
C ARG A 95 -6.89 13.31 -5.40
N GLU A 96 -7.82 12.34 -5.36
CA GLU A 96 -8.13 11.62 -4.11
C GLU A 96 -6.95 10.78 -3.62
N LYS A 97 -6.19 10.17 -4.51
CA LYS A 97 -4.95 9.47 -4.15
C LYS A 97 -3.91 10.43 -3.55
N ALA A 98 -3.66 11.57 -4.19
CA ALA A 98 -2.76 12.59 -3.65
C ALA A 98 -3.27 13.18 -2.33
N ARG A 99 -4.58 13.35 -2.18
CA ARG A 99 -5.21 13.76 -0.93
C ARG A 99 -4.98 12.75 0.19
N ALA A 100 -5.18 11.46 -0.09
CA ALA A 100 -4.92 10.40 0.89
C ALA A 100 -3.45 10.38 1.35
N GLU A 101 -2.49 10.45 0.43
CA GLU A 101 -1.06 10.54 0.75
C GLU A 101 -0.77 11.69 1.71
N LYS A 102 -1.32 12.88 1.41
CA LYS A 102 -1.16 14.07 2.24
C LYS A 102 -1.80 13.91 3.60
N GLU A 103 -3.09 13.55 3.67
CA GLU A 103 -3.84 13.47 4.92
C GLU A 103 -3.32 12.37 5.85
N LEU A 104 -2.86 11.22 5.31
CA LEU A 104 -2.22 10.16 6.08
C LEU A 104 -0.89 10.64 6.68
N SER A 105 -0.05 11.31 5.90
CA SER A 105 1.22 11.84 6.41
C SER A 105 1.01 12.97 7.43
N GLU A 106 -0.07 13.74 7.30
CA GLU A 106 -0.45 14.77 8.30
C GLU A 106 -0.91 14.14 9.62
N LEU A 107 -1.65 13.04 9.58
CA LEU A 107 -2.03 12.28 10.79
C LEU A 107 -0.82 11.74 11.55
N ALA A 108 0.21 11.31 10.82
CA ALA A 108 1.45 10.80 11.40
C ALA A 108 2.44 11.90 11.86
N ARG A 109 2.10 13.17 11.67
CA ARG A 109 3.00 14.28 12.03
C ARG A 109 3.18 14.42 13.53
N GLY A 110 4.42 14.38 13.97
CA GLY A 110 4.76 14.48 15.40
C GLY A 110 4.66 13.16 16.16
N THR A 111 4.40 12.05 15.46
CA THR A 111 4.40 10.70 16.01
C THR A 111 5.57 9.87 15.47
N GLY A 112 5.77 8.67 16.01
CA GLY A 112 6.74 7.69 15.48
C GLY A 112 6.28 6.94 14.23
N LEU A 113 5.08 7.21 13.73
CA LEU A 113 4.54 6.59 12.52
C LEU A 113 5.14 7.22 11.26
N ARG A 114 5.62 6.38 10.35
CA ARG A 114 6.03 6.76 9.00
C ARG A 114 5.00 6.26 7.98
N VAL A 115 4.40 7.18 7.25
CA VAL A 115 3.55 6.87 6.09
C VAL A 115 4.41 6.88 4.84
N ILE A 116 4.38 5.79 4.09
CA ILE A 116 5.13 5.60 2.85
C ILE A 116 4.13 5.27 1.75
N SER A 117 4.07 6.12 0.73
CA SER A 117 3.13 5.98 -0.38
C SER A 117 3.82 5.38 -1.61
N TYR A 118 3.16 4.43 -2.23
CA TYR A 118 3.65 3.72 -3.42
C TYR A 118 2.80 4.11 -4.62
N ARG A 119 3.43 4.64 -5.66
CA ARG A 119 2.79 5.04 -6.92
C ARG A 119 3.13 4.08 -8.05
N PRO A 120 2.53 2.88 -8.09
CA PRO A 120 2.77 1.94 -9.15
C PRO A 120 2.30 2.47 -10.50
N ALA A 121 3.04 2.14 -11.55
CA ALA A 121 2.55 2.12 -12.92
C ALA A 121 1.41 1.08 -13.06
N PRO A 122 0.77 0.93 -14.22
CA PRO A 122 -0.22 -0.12 -14.41
C PRO A 122 0.26 -1.47 -13.89
N VAL A 123 -0.51 -2.04 -12.95
CA VAL A 123 -0.16 -3.28 -12.27
C VAL A 123 -0.60 -4.46 -13.12
N ILE A 124 0.33 -5.36 -13.41
CA ILE A 124 0.04 -6.61 -14.10
C ILE A 124 -0.18 -7.70 -13.03
N PRO A 125 -1.35 -8.35 -13.02
CA PRO A 125 -1.61 -9.47 -12.12
C PRO A 125 -0.62 -10.62 -12.35
N SER A 126 -0.33 -11.41 -11.32
CA SER A 126 0.40 -12.68 -11.48
C SER A 126 -0.39 -13.65 -12.37
N ASP A 127 0.32 -14.49 -13.10
CA ASP A 127 -0.17 -15.31 -14.25
C ASP A 127 -1.43 -16.18 -13.98
N GLU A 128 -1.77 -16.50 -12.75
CA GLU A 128 -2.92 -17.35 -12.42
C GLU A 128 -4.31 -16.73 -12.74
N ARG A 129 -4.36 -15.41 -13.03
CA ARG A 129 -5.60 -14.67 -13.37
C ARG A 129 -5.51 -13.90 -14.69
N ALA A 130 -4.43 -14.09 -15.46
CA ALA A 130 -4.18 -13.34 -16.66
C ALA A 130 -4.87 -13.98 -17.87
N GLY A 131 -5.88 -13.31 -18.43
CA GLY A 131 -6.42 -13.62 -19.77
C GLY A 131 -5.45 -13.21 -20.89
N ILE A 132 -5.73 -13.64 -22.12
CA ILE A 132 -4.88 -13.41 -23.33
C ILE A 132 -4.47 -11.94 -23.52
N GLY A 133 -5.34 -10.98 -23.16
CA GLY A 133 -5.05 -9.55 -23.25
C GLY A 133 -3.91 -9.06 -22.34
N HIS A 134 -3.65 -9.74 -21.22
CA HIS A 134 -2.57 -9.41 -20.30
C HIS A 134 -1.19 -9.78 -20.81
N SER A 135 -1.09 -10.85 -21.60
CA SER A 135 0.17 -11.26 -22.24
C SER A 135 0.66 -10.23 -23.25
N VAL A 136 -0.27 -9.61 -24.00
CA VAL A 136 0.05 -8.53 -24.95
C VAL A 136 0.47 -7.26 -24.21
N LEU A 137 -0.21 -6.92 -23.11
CA LEU A 137 0.12 -5.77 -22.27
C LEU A 137 1.53 -5.94 -21.65
N ARG A 138 1.84 -7.15 -21.16
CA ARG A 138 3.17 -7.51 -20.62
C ARG A 138 4.26 -7.36 -21.67
N LEU A 139 4.03 -7.83 -22.89
CA LEU A 139 5.00 -7.77 -23.98
C LEU A 139 5.30 -6.31 -24.40
N LEU A 140 4.30 -5.44 -24.39
CA LEU A 140 4.43 -4.06 -24.87
C LEU A 140 4.98 -3.10 -23.79
N PHE A 141 4.62 -3.28 -22.51
CA PHE A 141 4.91 -2.30 -21.46
C PHE A 141 6.03 -2.70 -20.50
N MET A 142 6.33 -4.00 -20.34
CA MET A 142 7.43 -4.45 -19.46
C MET A 142 8.82 -4.01 -19.92
N PRO A 143 9.19 -4.08 -21.25
CA PRO A 143 10.53 -3.71 -21.68
C PRO A 143 10.92 -2.26 -21.39
N ILE A 144 9.92 -1.36 -21.31
CA ILE A 144 10.14 0.08 -21.08
C ILE A 144 9.86 0.49 -19.61
N LYS A 145 9.69 -0.48 -18.71
CA LYS A 145 9.40 -0.27 -17.27
C LYS A 145 8.15 0.60 -17.01
N LEU A 146 7.19 0.58 -17.92
CA LEU A 146 5.91 1.27 -17.84
C LEU A 146 4.83 0.46 -17.11
N ALA A 147 5.16 -0.70 -16.59
CA ALA A 147 4.27 -1.55 -15.78
C ALA A 147 5.05 -2.21 -14.66
N ILE A 148 4.36 -2.70 -13.64
CA ILE A 148 4.93 -3.44 -12.51
C ILE A 148 4.09 -4.68 -12.23
N GLU A 149 4.74 -5.78 -11.86
CA GLU A 149 4.04 -6.99 -11.42
C GLU A 149 3.65 -6.89 -9.94
N SER A 150 2.48 -7.41 -9.57
CA SER A 150 2.00 -7.37 -8.17
C SER A 150 3.01 -7.90 -7.15
N PRO A 151 3.75 -9.03 -7.38
CA PRO A 151 4.77 -9.49 -6.46
C PRO A 151 5.91 -8.48 -6.24
N SER A 152 6.25 -7.69 -7.27
CA SER A 152 7.32 -6.70 -7.16
C SER A 152 6.95 -5.54 -6.22
N ILE A 153 5.65 -5.18 -6.14
CA ILE A 153 5.18 -4.19 -5.18
C ILE A 153 5.35 -4.73 -3.76
N GLY A 154 4.89 -5.95 -3.49
CA GLY A 154 5.03 -6.59 -2.16
C GLY A 154 6.49 -6.73 -1.74
N GLN A 155 7.37 -7.18 -2.65
CA GLN A 155 8.81 -7.27 -2.40
C GLN A 155 9.44 -5.91 -2.07
N ALA A 156 9.05 -4.86 -2.81
CA ALA A 156 9.50 -3.50 -2.52
C ALA A 156 9.05 -3.02 -1.14
N MET A 157 7.79 -3.28 -0.78
CA MET A 157 7.26 -2.93 0.54
C MET A 157 8.03 -3.63 1.67
N LEU A 158 8.30 -4.93 1.55
CA LEU A 158 9.08 -5.69 2.53
C LEU A 158 10.50 -5.15 2.67
N GLU A 159 11.18 -4.85 1.55
CA GLU A 159 12.52 -4.26 1.55
C GLU A 159 12.53 -2.88 2.22
N VAL A 160 11.54 -2.04 1.92
CA VAL A 160 11.39 -0.71 2.52
C VAL A 160 11.13 -0.81 4.02
N THR A 161 10.30 -1.76 4.46
CA THR A 161 10.07 -2.01 5.89
C THR A 161 11.36 -2.43 6.59
N ALA A 162 12.14 -3.33 5.99
CA ALA A 162 13.41 -3.79 6.55
C ALA A 162 14.45 -2.67 6.69
N ARG A 163 14.40 -1.65 5.82
CA ARG A 163 15.27 -0.46 5.88
C ARG A 163 14.77 0.61 6.85
N GLY A 164 13.53 0.55 7.26
CA GLY A 164 12.90 1.35 8.31
C GLY A 164 13.28 2.84 8.30
N GLN A 165 14.29 3.20 9.07
CA GLN A 165 14.71 4.58 9.32
C GLN A 165 15.31 5.33 8.12
N GLU A 166 15.55 4.68 6.98
CA GLU A 166 15.97 5.36 5.75
C GLU A 166 14.84 6.21 5.15
N PHE A 167 13.58 5.96 5.58
CA PHE A 167 12.40 6.64 5.05
C PHE A 167 11.77 7.58 6.08
N HIS A 168 11.55 8.81 5.67
CA HIS A 168 10.81 9.79 6.48
C HIS A 168 9.30 9.64 6.30
N ASN A 169 8.52 10.18 7.24
CA ASN A 169 7.06 10.27 7.10
C ASN A 169 6.69 11.12 5.87
N GLY A 170 5.78 10.62 5.05
CA GLY A 170 5.36 11.23 3.79
C GLY A 170 6.25 10.91 2.58
N ALA A 171 7.16 9.92 2.70
CA ALA A 171 7.94 9.44 1.57
C ALA A 171 7.04 8.89 0.46
N VAL A 172 7.33 9.23 -0.79
CA VAL A 172 6.61 8.75 -1.97
C VAL A 172 7.58 7.99 -2.86
N LEU A 173 7.24 6.76 -3.20
CA LEU A 173 8.02 5.88 -4.05
C LEU A 173 7.31 5.69 -5.39
N GLU A 174 7.97 6.13 -6.45
CA GLU A 174 7.48 5.95 -7.82
C GLU A 174 7.77 4.53 -8.34
N ASN A 175 7.19 4.16 -9.45
CA ASN A 175 7.35 2.84 -10.06
C ASN A 175 8.82 2.39 -10.19
N ARG A 176 9.71 3.31 -10.51
CA ARG A 176 11.16 3.05 -10.64
C ARG A 176 11.78 2.64 -9.31
N ASP A 177 11.40 3.31 -8.23
CA ASP A 177 11.93 3.05 -6.89
C ASP A 177 11.46 1.68 -6.40
N MET A 178 10.18 1.35 -6.62
CA MET A 178 9.66 0.02 -6.32
C MET A 178 10.39 -1.09 -7.06
N LEU A 179 10.71 -0.92 -8.35
CA LEU A 179 11.51 -1.90 -9.09
C LEU A 179 12.92 -2.05 -8.53
N MET A 180 13.53 -0.96 -8.08
CA MET A 180 14.86 -0.98 -7.42
C MET A 180 14.80 -1.76 -6.10
N TYR A 181 13.85 -1.48 -5.21
CA TYR A 181 13.70 -2.17 -3.93
C TYR A 181 13.27 -3.63 -4.10
N SER A 182 12.39 -3.94 -5.05
CA SER A 182 12.07 -5.33 -5.39
C SER A 182 13.30 -6.14 -5.84
N ASN A 183 14.20 -5.54 -6.63
CA ASN A 183 15.44 -6.18 -7.02
C ASN A 183 16.40 -6.38 -5.83
N ALA A 184 16.49 -5.40 -4.92
CA ALA A 184 17.28 -5.52 -3.70
C ALA A 184 16.77 -6.65 -2.80
N TYR A 185 15.46 -6.74 -2.59
CA TYR A 185 14.82 -7.84 -1.85
C TYR A 185 15.18 -9.20 -2.44
N ARG A 186 15.05 -9.36 -3.76
CA ARG A 186 15.39 -10.63 -4.43
C ARG A 186 16.87 -11.00 -4.31
N ALA A 187 17.75 -10.00 -4.40
CA ALA A 187 19.19 -10.23 -4.22
C ALA A 187 19.56 -10.63 -2.79
N ALA A 188 18.83 -10.17 -1.78
CA ALA A 188 19.03 -10.54 -0.39
C ALA A 188 18.46 -11.94 -0.07
N THR A 189 17.32 -12.31 -0.68
CA THR A 189 16.60 -13.55 -0.36
C THR A 189 17.17 -14.77 -1.12
N ASN A 190 17.87 -14.56 -2.24
CA ASN A 190 18.48 -15.62 -3.05
C ASN A 190 19.94 -15.96 -2.62
N ARG A 191 20.37 -15.49 -1.44
CA ARG A 191 21.66 -15.83 -0.82
C ARG A 191 21.50 -16.94 0.21
#